data_340d3ab2bbf6ec1c4b1f6cda4a4b8e2b
#
_entry.id   340d3ab2bbf6ec1c4b1f6cda4a4b8e2b
#
_cell.length_a   1.000
_cell.length_b   1.000
_cell.length_c   1.000
_cell.angle_alpha   90.00
_cell.angle_beta   90.00
_cell.angle_gamma   90.00
#
_symmetry.space_group_name_H-M   'P 1'
#
loop_
_entity.id
_entity.type
_entity.pdbx_description
1 polymer ?
#
loop_
_entity_poly.entity_id
_entity_poly.type
_entity_poly.pdbx_seq_one_letter_code
_entity_poly.pdbx_strand_id
1 'polypeptide(L)'
;MDSAYFEDLAGRLYGLVIRLSDRMPADRAGWVHHVTEVGEYELALEDLAAILADGKTPITDQERTDMLALGRGMTLRHDLAGVLGACPRAGEDHGPVSR
;
A
#
# COMPACT_ATOMS: atom_id res chain seq x y z
N MET A 1 -24.11 10.49 1.90
CA MET A 1 -22.84 9.85 1.53
C MET A 1 -21.88 10.88 0.99
N ASP A 2 -20.68 10.82 1.44
CA ASP A 2 -19.71 11.85 1.11
C ASP A 2 -18.81 11.40 -0.05
N SER A 3 -19.12 11.87 -1.26
CA SER A 3 -18.35 11.49 -2.44
C SER A 3 -16.94 12.09 -2.39
N ALA A 4 -16.76 13.23 -1.72
CA ALA A 4 -15.43 13.80 -1.57
C ALA A 4 -14.52 12.89 -0.74
N TYR A 5 -15.09 12.22 0.26
CA TYR A 5 -14.34 11.26 1.05
C TYR A 5 -13.84 10.10 0.18
N PHE A 6 -14.74 9.55 -0.65
CA PHE A 6 -14.34 8.43 -1.52
C PHE A 6 -13.36 8.86 -2.59
N GLU A 7 -13.50 10.07 -3.10
CA GLU A 7 -12.55 10.58 -4.09
C GLU A 7 -11.17 10.77 -3.48
N ASP A 8 -11.11 11.27 -2.26
CA ASP A 8 -9.84 11.44 -1.56
C ASP A 8 -9.19 10.09 -1.27
N LEU A 9 -9.99 9.15 -0.80
CA LEU A 9 -9.50 7.80 -0.51
C LEU A 9 -8.94 7.14 -1.76
N ALA A 10 -9.70 7.21 -2.86
CA ALA A 10 -9.28 6.63 -4.13
C ALA A 10 -7.99 7.25 -4.63
N GLY A 11 -7.88 8.58 -4.53
CA GLY A 11 -6.69 9.28 -4.98
C GLY A 11 -5.45 8.90 -4.18
N ARG A 12 -5.60 8.78 -2.87
CA ARG A 12 -4.48 8.38 -2.01
C ARG A 12 -4.05 6.95 -2.30
N LEU A 13 -5.01 6.05 -2.44
CA LEU A 13 -4.71 4.66 -2.74
C LEU A 13 -4.04 4.55 -4.10
N TYR A 14 -4.58 5.24 -5.11
CA TYR A 14 -3.99 5.25 -6.44
C TYR A 14 -2.55 5.74 -6.42
N GLY A 15 -2.30 6.81 -5.67
CA GLY A 15 -0.96 7.34 -5.54
C GLY A 15 0.02 6.31 -4.97
N LEU A 16 -0.43 5.57 -3.96
CA LEU A 16 0.40 4.51 -3.37
C LEU A 16 0.63 3.38 -4.36
N VAL A 17 -0.41 2.97 -5.08
CA VAL A 17 -0.28 1.89 -6.06
C VAL A 17 0.73 2.27 -7.13
N ILE A 18 0.64 3.49 -7.65
CA ILE A 18 1.57 3.96 -8.66
C ILE A 18 2.99 4.01 -8.10
N ARG A 19 3.14 4.56 -6.90
CA ARG A 19 4.45 4.71 -6.28
C ARG A 19 5.12 3.36 -6.03
N LEU A 20 4.34 2.36 -5.64
CA LEU A 20 4.88 1.06 -5.24
C LEU A 20 4.90 0.04 -6.38
N SER A 21 4.34 0.39 -7.53
CA SER A 21 4.14 -0.59 -8.60
C SER A 21 5.45 -1.16 -9.14
N ASP A 22 6.52 -0.37 -9.17
CA ASP A 22 7.80 -0.86 -9.66
C ASP A 22 8.55 -1.71 -8.64
N ARG A 23 7.99 -1.84 -7.43
CA ARG A 23 8.56 -2.73 -6.39
C ARG A 23 7.87 -4.08 -6.36
N MET A 24 6.92 -4.32 -7.27
CA MET A 24 6.16 -5.56 -7.35
C MET A 24 6.35 -6.19 -8.71
N PRO A 25 6.14 -7.52 -8.82
CA PRO A 25 6.08 -8.13 -10.15
C PRO A 25 5.01 -7.44 -11.00
N ALA A 26 5.28 -7.29 -12.29
CA ALA A 26 4.41 -6.50 -13.17
C ALA A 26 2.97 -7.00 -13.19
N ASP A 27 2.78 -8.33 -13.19
CA ASP A 27 1.43 -8.89 -13.19
C ASP A 27 0.69 -8.59 -11.90
N ARG A 28 1.40 -8.59 -10.76
CA ARG A 28 0.81 -8.27 -9.47
C ARG A 28 0.44 -6.79 -9.40
N ALA A 29 1.34 -5.94 -9.87
CA ALA A 29 1.07 -4.50 -9.93
C ALA A 29 -0.15 -4.22 -10.80
N GLY A 30 -0.25 -4.89 -11.95
CA GLY A 30 -1.41 -4.75 -12.83
C GLY A 30 -2.70 -5.16 -12.17
N TRP A 31 -2.66 -6.23 -11.39
CA TRP A 31 -3.84 -6.69 -10.67
C TRP A 31 -4.32 -5.65 -9.66
N VAL A 32 -3.40 -5.12 -8.84
CA VAL A 32 -3.76 -4.13 -7.82
C VAL A 32 -4.31 -2.87 -8.49
N HIS A 33 -3.70 -2.47 -9.60
CA HIS A 33 -4.15 -1.32 -10.37
C HIS A 33 -5.58 -1.53 -10.85
N HIS A 34 -5.86 -2.70 -11.41
CA HIS A 34 -7.19 -3.04 -11.91
C HIS A 34 -8.22 -3.01 -10.78
N VAL A 35 -7.92 -3.64 -9.66
CA VAL A 35 -8.83 -3.70 -8.52
C VAL A 35 -9.13 -2.30 -7.99
N THR A 36 -8.11 -1.44 -7.99
CA THR A 36 -8.30 -0.04 -7.59
C THR A 36 -9.22 0.69 -8.56
N GLU A 37 -9.02 0.46 -9.85
CA GLU A 37 -9.83 1.15 -10.88
C GLU A 37 -11.30 0.77 -10.80
N VAL A 38 -11.60 -0.47 -10.47
CA VAL A 38 -13.00 -0.90 -10.37
C VAL A 38 -13.62 -0.56 -9.02
N GLY A 39 -12.90 0.12 -8.14
CA GLY A 39 -13.46 0.64 -6.89
C GLY A 39 -13.45 -0.34 -5.73
N GLU A 40 -12.75 -1.45 -5.83
CA GLU A 40 -12.63 -2.42 -4.75
C GLU A 40 -11.46 -2.03 -3.85
N TYR A 41 -11.63 -0.93 -3.13
CA TYR A 41 -10.51 -0.29 -2.42
C TYR A 41 -9.98 -1.13 -1.27
N GLU A 42 -10.87 -1.81 -0.55
CA GLU A 42 -10.43 -2.66 0.57
C GLU A 42 -9.61 -3.83 0.05
N LEU A 43 -10.08 -4.47 -1.02
CA LEU A 43 -9.35 -5.55 -1.64
C LEU A 43 -8.02 -5.05 -2.19
N ALA A 44 -8.03 -3.89 -2.84
CA ALA A 44 -6.81 -3.33 -3.41
C ALA A 44 -5.75 -3.10 -2.33
N LEU A 45 -6.14 -2.51 -1.20
CA LEU A 45 -5.20 -2.24 -0.11
C LEU A 45 -4.69 -3.55 0.50
N GLU A 46 -5.59 -4.50 0.72
CA GLU A 46 -5.18 -5.80 1.27
C GLU A 46 -4.24 -6.53 0.34
N ASP A 47 -4.55 -6.55 -0.97
CA ASP A 47 -3.69 -7.23 -1.93
C ASP A 47 -2.35 -6.53 -2.07
N LEU A 48 -2.35 -5.21 -2.09
CA LEU A 48 -1.11 -4.45 -2.13
C LEU A 48 -0.21 -4.83 -0.96
N ALA A 49 -0.77 -4.82 0.25
CA ALA A 49 0.00 -5.16 1.45
C ALA A 49 0.50 -6.60 1.40
N ALA A 50 -0.36 -7.52 0.98
CA ALA A 50 0.01 -8.93 0.93
C ALA A 50 1.13 -9.18 -0.07
N ILE A 51 1.07 -8.54 -1.24
CA ILE A 51 2.09 -8.70 -2.26
C ILE A 51 3.43 -8.14 -1.77
N LEU A 52 3.40 -6.97 -1.17
CA LEU A 52 4.61 -6.37 -0.63
C LEU A 52 5.22 -7.24 0.47
N ALA A 53 4.38 -7.76 1.36
CA ALA A 53 4.82 -8.61 2.46
C ALA A 53 5.39 -9.93 1.95
N ASP A 54 4.73 -10.53 0.97
CA ASP A 54 5.17 -11.80 0.39
C ASP A 54 6.55 -11.68 -0.22
N GLY A 55 6.84 -10.56 -0.87
CA GLY A 55 8.15 -10.32 -1.44
C GLY A 55 9.15 -9.70 -0.48
N LYS A 56 8.77 -9.51 0.78
CA LYS A 56 9.57 -8.81 1.78
C LYS A 56 10.12 -7.50 1.21
N THR A 57 9.25 -6.78 0.53
CA THR A 57 9.58 -5.55 -0.19
C THR A 57 9.80 -4.42 0.79
N PRO A 58 10.94 -3.72 0.73
CA PRO A 58 11.15 -2.57 1.61
C PRO A 58 10.18 -1.44 1.33
N ILE A 59 9.64 -0.85 2.38
CA ILE A 59 8.76 0.31 2.28
C ILE A 59 9.23 1.37 3.28
N THR A 60 8.99 2.63 2.95
CA THR A 60 9.37 3.70 3.86
C THR A 60 8.39 3.79 5.03
N ASP A 61 8.82 4.45 6.10
CA ASP A 61 7.93 4.69 7.23
C ASP A 61 6.70 5.49 6.80
N GLN A 62 6.88 6.43 5.88
CA GLN A 62 5.76 7.22 5.39
C GLN A 62 4.78 6.36 4.60
N GLU A 63 5.29 5.47 3.76
CA GLU A 63 4.42 4.56 2.98
C GLU A 63 3.63 3.66 3.92
N ARG A 64 4.27 3.14 4.94
CA ARG A 64 3.60 2.31 5.95
C ARG A 64 2.51 3.11 6.66
N THR A 65 2.83 4.32 7.08
CA THR A 65 1.87 5.18 7.77
C THR A 65 0.68 5.49 6.87
N ASP A 66 0.95 5.78 5.60
CA ASP A 66 -0.11 6.11 4.65
C ASP A 66 -1.06 4.94 4.45
N MET A 67 -0.51 3.74 4.30
CA MET A 67 -1.34 2.54 4.13
C MET A 67 -2.19 2.26 5.37
N LEU A 68 -1.59 2.40 6.55
CA LEU A 68 -2.33 2.18 7.79
C LEU A 68 -3.43 3.22 7.97
N ALA A 69 -3.16 4.45 7.58
CA ALA A 69 -4.16 5.51 7.67
C ALA A 69 -5.36 5.22 6.75
N LEU A 70 -5.10 4.75 5.53
CA LEU A 70 -6.17 4.37 4.64
C LEU A 70 -7.00 3.23 5.22
N GLY A 71 -6.32 2.24 5.82
CA GLY A 71 -6.99 1.07 6.35
C GLY A 71 -7.92 1.38 7.52
N ARG A 72 -7.69 2.48 8.23
CA ARG A 72 -8.53 2.83 9.39
C ARG A 72 -9.98 3.07 9.02
N GLY A 73 -10.24 3.54 7.80
CA GLY A 73 -11.59 3.81 7.35
C GLY A 73 -12.24 2.64 6.64
N MET A 74 -11.59 1.51 6.62
CA MET A 74 -12.03 0.34 5.86
C MET A 74 -12.29 -0.85 6.76
N THR A 75 -13.15 -1.75 6.29
CA THR A 75 -13.37 -3.04 6.96
C THR A 75 -12.47 -4.06 6.26
N LEU A 76 -11.34 -4.34 6.87
CA LEU A 76 -10.36 -5.25 6.29
C LEU A 76 -10.47 -6.62 6.92
N ARG A 77 -10.12 -7.65 6.15
CA ARG A 77 -10.17 -9.04 6.61
C ARG A 77 -8.98 -9.41 7.48
N HIS A 78 -7.87 -8.72 7.27
CA HIS A 78 -6.60 -9.07 7.90
C HIS A 78 -6.07 -7.87 8.67
N ASP A 79 -5.22 -8.14 9.63
CA ASP A 79 -4.53 -7.09 10.37
C ASP A 79 -3.46 -6.47 9.49
N LEU A 80 -3.77 -5.31 8.95
CA LEU A 80 -2.89 -4.64 8.01
C LEU A 80 -1.51 -4.37 8.61
N ALA A 81 -1.47 -3.92 9.87
CA ALA A 81 -0.19 -3.65 10.51
C ALA A 81 0.64 -4.93 10.64
N GLY A 82 -0.01 -6.04 10.97
CA GLY A 82 0.69 -7.32 11.06
C GLY A 82 1.24 -7.77 9.73
N VAL A 83 0.43 -7.63 8.67
CA VAL A 83 0.88 -8.02 7.33
C VAL A 83 2.07 -7.17 6.91
N LEU A 84 1.98 -5.85 7.07
CA LEU A 84 3.05 -4.94 6.68
C LEU A 84 4.31 -5.12 7.54
N GLY A 85 4.16 -5.78 8.69
CA GLY A 85 5.31 -6.08 9.54
C GLY A 85 6.36 -6.95 8.87
N ALA A 86 5.98 -7.68 7.83
CA ALA A 86 6.95 -8.49 7.06
C ALA A 86 7.78 -7.65 6.10
N CYS A 87 7.41 -6.39 5.86
CA CYS A 87 8.13 -5.52 4.96
C CYS A 87 9.26 -4.83 5.72
N PRO A 88 10.51 -4.94 5.26
CA PRO A 88 11.60 -4.20 5.89
C PRO A 88 11.44 -2.71 5.70
N ARG A 89 12.08 -1.94 6.56
CA ARG A 89 12.12 -0.50 6.39
C ARG A 89 13.04 -0.18 5.21
N ALA A 90 12.53 0.62 4.28
CA ALA A 90 13.36 1.10 3.17
C ALA A 90 14.42 2.04 3.70
N GLY A 91 15.59 2.02 3.06
CA GLY A 91 16.71 2.79 3.55
C GLY A 91 16.66 4.24 3.13
N GLU A 92 15.55 4.86 3.30
CA GLU A 92 15.43 6.27 2.96
C GLU A 92 16.38 7.11 3.77
N ASP A 93 16.81 6.48 4.76
CA ASP A 93 17.81 7.12 5.56
C ASP A 93 19.17 6.74 5.06
N HIS A 94 19.37 6.63 4.80
CA HIS A 94 20.24 6.29 4.49
C HIS A 94 21.07 6.54 4.57
N GLY A 95 21.10 6.74 4.59
CA GLY A 95 21.70 6.94 4.58
C GLY A 95 22.72 6.91 4.95
N PRO A 96 23.20 7.09 5.06
CA PRO A 96 24.08 7.05 5.27
C PRO A 96 24.76 6.73 5.88
N VAL A 97 24.75 6.65 6.08
CA VAL A 97 25.15 6.44 6.55
C VAL A 97 26.08 6.18 6.88
N SER A 98 26.23 6.29 6.88
CA SER A 98 26.86 6.07 6.97
C SER A 98 27.67 5.74 7.40
N ARG A 99 27.93 5.72 7.41
CA ARG A 99 28.65 5.46 7.68
C ARG A 99 29.29 5.44 7.64
#